data_70cf4e3237b45549be2b45ccd6c9ef29
#
_entry.id   70cf4e3237b45549be2b45ccd6c9ef29
#
_cell.length_a   1.000
_cell.length_b   1.000
_cell.length_c   1.000
_cell.angle_alpha   90.00
_cell.angle_beta   90.00
_cell.angle_gamma   90.00
#
_symmetry.space_group_name_H-M   'P 1'
#
loop_
_entity.id
_entity.type
_entity.pdbx_description
1 polymer ?
#
loop_
_entity_poly.entity_id
_entity_poly.type
_entity_poly.pdbx_seq_one_letter_code
_entity_poly.pdbx_strand_id
1 'polypeptide(L)'
;MVLPAGKLASGLTLAFILEDGKAIQVKVSNAIEIKRAQTYSLGKLTLNAAKAKSEILRNKGLIEAYAEKVPGIELEADGTLDIYRGDNLEKILSYKGILEVKNKDNLTSLNELQYYRNVSGLFLRGNKNLAGELNFSKYPQLTKRILLEGSPQVTKVDITGLDKLKAIYIINIKGFKTIATGNNKGLTELSIYGTDAIEEIDASNMPSLTNLNVYSNKAMRTVNITNSQKLKDINALYSSSLTNIISLEDKSELVRFWASHSKIESYDFSNMPKLQNINLASAAVKEIKGLSAAGANLENLQLSNTKLTSLDVSNNPNLKWLDVYGVKGLTTLDLTNNLELLQIRTTLASNLRELKLGNHTKLTELKVAHCKLTELDIRKFQNLKKLYAGSQHPNGFLANIVVKMTAAQKTKLEAVSPFVESGNDEKAAGEDTNSWVKVVVE
;
A
#
# COMPACT_ATOMS: atom_id res chain seq x y z
N MET A 1 24.74 31.77 24.40
CA MET A 1 24.27 30.74 23.46
C MET A 1 24.65 29.38 24.04
N VAL A 2 23.68 28.46 24.18
CA VAL A 2 23.94 27.10 24.67
C VAL A 2 23.86 26.17 23.42
N LEU A 3 24.97 25.50 23.14
CA LEU A 3 25.04 24.54 22.05
C LEU A 3 24.97 23.10 22.59
N PRO A 4 24.29 22.17 21.94
CA PRO A 4 24.31 20.77 22.35
C PRO A 4 25.72 20.19 22.22
N ALA A 5 26.09 19.27 23.11
CA ALA A 5 27.35 18.56 23.02
C ALA A 5 27.41 17.73 21.74
N GLY A 6 28.53 17.73 21.03
CA GLY A 6 28.73 16.98 19.81
C GLY A 6 29.89 17.52 18.98
N LYS A 7 30.24 16.77 17.92
CA LYS A 7 31.29 17.15 16.98
C LYS A 7 30.69 17.83 15.76
N LEU A 8 31.09 19.05 15.48
CA LEU A 8 30.71 19.83 14.31
C LEU A 8 31.81 19.72 13.26
N ALA A 9 31.73 18.70 12.41
CA ALA A 9 32.76 18.40 11.42
C ALA A 9 32.99 19.53 10.38
N SER A 10 31.89 20.27 10.08
CA SER A 10 31.91 21.35 9.08
C SER A 10 32.02 22.75 9.69
N GLY A 11 32.39 22.84 10.98
CA GLY A 11 32.45 24.11 11.70
C GLY A 11 31.09 24.63 12.15
N LEU A 12 31.01 25.88 12.54
CA LEU A 12 29.85 26.56 13.08
C LEU A 12 29.59 27.86 12.33
N THR A 13 28.36 28.12 11.95
CA THR A 13 27.94 29.43 11.45
C THR A 13 27.14 30.13 12.54
N LEU A 14 27.58 31.30 12.97
CA LEU A 14 26.88 32.17 13.89
C LEU A 14 26.18 33.27 13.10
N ALA A 15 24.89 33.48 13.36
CA ALA A 15 24.16 34.63 12.85
C ALA A 15 23.94 35.64 13.99
N PHE A 16 24.38 36.88 13.80
CA PHE A 16 24.13 38.00 14.71
C PHE A 16 23.08 38.88 14.07
N ILE A 17 21.96 39.06 14.73
CA ILE A 17 20.84 39.88 14.24
C ILE A 17 21.06 41.29 14.77
N LEU A 18 21.04 42.27 13.88
CA LEU A 18 21.14 43.69 14.19
C LEU A 18 19.75 44.27 14.57
N GLU A 19 19.72 45.44 15.19
CA GLU A 19 18.46 46.12 15.57
C GLU A 19 17.58 46.46 14.37
N ASP A 20 18.16 46.63 13.17
CA ASP A 20 17.43 46.86 11.92
C ASP A 20 16.93 45.55 11.24
N GLY A 21 17.05 44.41 11.93
CA GLY A 21 16.60 43.11 11.42
C GLY A 21 17.56 42.42 10.46
N LYS A 22 18.69 43.04 10.07
CA LYS A 22 19.71 42.40 9.24
C LYS A 22 20.60 41.48 10.02
N ALA A 23 21.16 40.47 9.37
CA ALA A 23 22.04 39.50 10.02
C ALA A 23 23.48 39.57 9.47
N ILE A 24 24.43 39.41 10.40
CA ILE A 24 25.82 39.16 10.06
C ILE A 24 26.13 37.71 10.31
N GLN A 25 26.58 36.97 9.32
CA GLN A 25 26.96 35.58 9.47
C GLN A 25 28.52 35.50 9.60
N VAL A 26 28.96 34.82 10.64
CA VAL A 26 30.36 34.49 10.85
C VAL A 26 30.52 32.98 10.82
N LYS A 27 31.29 32.49 9.84
CA LYS A 27 31.59 31.08 9.70
C LYS A 27 32.88 30.73 10.41
N VAL A 28 32.82 29.84 11.38
CA VAL A 28 34.01 29.20 11.96
C VAL A 28 34.24 27.90 11.22
N SER A 29 35.24 27.89 10.31
CA SER A 29 35.40 26.81 9.33
C SER A 29 36.09 25.55 9.87
N ASN A 30 36.70 25.62 11.04
CA ASN A 30 37.36 24.47 11.65
C ASN A 30 36.37 23.56 12.36
N ALA A 31 36.63 22.23 12.34
CA ALA A 31 35.86 21.29 13.12
C ALA A 31 35.91 21.65 14.61
N ILE A 32 34.75 21.66 15.26
CA ILE A 32 34.63 22.01 16.66
C ILE A 32 34.00 20.82 17.39
N GLU A 33 34.65 20.36 18.45
CA GLU A 33 34.06 19.38 19.38
C GLU A 33 33.49 20.11 20.60
N ILE A 34 32.19 20.06 20.79
CA ILE A 34 31.49 20.70 21.93
C ILE A 34 31.29 19.65 23.01
N LYS A 35 31.96 19.84 24.16
CA LYS A 35 31.78 18.97 25.34
C LYS A 35 30.77 19.59 26.29
N ARG A 36 30.03 18.75 27.01
CA ARG A 36 28.99 19.16 27.94
C ARG A 36 29.61 20.02 29.05
N ALA A 37 28.93 21.12 29.39
CA ALA A 37 29.33 22.05 30.48
C ALA A 37 30.70 22.74 30.30
N GLN A 38 31.24 22.85 29.09
CA GLN A 38 32.45 23.61 28.84
C GLN A 38 32.15 24.94 28.14
N THR A 39 32.92 25.98 28.46
CA THR A 39 32.88 27.25 27.76
C THR A 39 33.97 27.25 26.68
N TYR A 40 33.60 27.63 25.46
CA TYR A 40 34.52 27.71 24.34
C TYR A 40 34.72 29.16 23.93
N SER A 41 35.96 29.59 23.86
CA SER A 41 36.34 30.89 23.25
C SER A 41 36.43 30.71 21.73
N LEU A 42 35.59 31.42 20.99
CA LEU A 42 35.66 31.50 19.53
C LEU A 42 36.61 32.60 19.05
N GLY A 43 37.39 33.20 19.97
CA GLY A 43 38.22 34.34 19.69
C GLY A 43 37.43 35.65 19.62
N LYS A 44 38.11 36.74 19.25
CA LYS A 44 37.46 38.03 19.03
C LYS A 44 36.75 38.03 17.67
N LEU A 45 35.44 38.09 17.68
CA LEU A 45 34.63 38.22 16.49
C LEU A 45 34.45 39.72 16.17
N THR A 46 34.89 40.13 15.00
CA THR A 46 34.64 41.49 14.51
C THR A 46 33.40 41.47 13.63
N LEU A 47 32.32 42.09 14.08
CA LEU A 47 31.09 42.25 13.32
C LEU A 47 31.15 43.51 12.48
N ASN A 48 30.91 43.37 11.17
CA ASN A 48 30.85 44.53 10.26
C ASN A 48 29.37 44.66 9.79
N ALA A 49 28.69 45.66 10.29
CA ALA A 49 27.30 45.95 9.95
C ALA A 49 27.06 46.17 8.46
N ALA A 50 28.06 46.67 7.73
CA ALA A 50 27.97 46.81 6.25
C ALA A 50 27.90 45.47 5.50
N LYS A 51 28.24 44.35 6.16
CA LYS A 51 28.08 42.99 5.65
C LYS A 51 26.81 42.29 6.11
N ALA A 52 25.95 42.98 6.86
CA ALA A 52 24.68 42.44 7.26
C ALA A 52 23.80 42.19 6.02
N LYS A 53 23.24 41.00 5.92
CA LYS A 53 22.37 40.59 4.82
C LYS A 53 21.01 40.27 5.36
N SER A 54 19.98 40.70 4.66
CA SER A 54 18.65 40.12 4.77
C SER A 54 18.63 38.79 3.99
N GLU A 55 17.90 37.81 4.51
CA GLU A 55 17.63 36.56 3.81
C GLU A 55 16.12 36.47 3.58
N ILE A 56 15.71 36.86 2.39
CA ILE A 56 14.31 36.99 2.04
C ILE A 56 13.85 35.74 1.30
N LEU A 57 12.92 35.01 1.92
CA LEU A 57 12.21 33.90 1.30
C LEU A 57 11.10 34.44 0.41
N ARG A 58 10.97 33.88 -0.79
CA ARG A 58 10.05 34.37 -1.84
C ARG A 58 9.01 33.35 -2.24
N ASN A 59 9.14 32.10 -1.78
CA ASN A 59 8.19 31.03 -2.08
C ASN A 59 6.93 31.20 -1.25
N LYS A 60 6.00 31.99 -1.77
CA LYS A 60 4.74 32.32 -1.07
C LYS A 60 3.96 31.09 -0.65
N GLY A 61 3.99 30.00 -1.44
CA GLY A 61 3.33 28.75 -1.09
C GLY A 61 3.85 28.11 0.18
N LEU A 62 5.18 28.10 0.38
CA LEU A 62 5.80 27.61 1.61
C LEU A 62 5.59 28.58 2.77
N ILE A 63 5.76 29.88 2.53
CA ILE A 63 5.62 30.94 3.54
C ILE A 63 4.21 30.93 4.13
N GLU A 64 3.18 30.96 3.30
CA GLU A 64 1.78 30.93 3.73
C GLU A 64 1.45 29.69 4.55
N ALA A 65 1.84 28.52 4.04
CA ALA A 65 1.62 27.25 4.74
C ALA A 65 2.32 27.22 6.11
N TYR A 66 3.48 27.85 6.19
CA TYR A 66 4.25 27.92 7.44
C TYR A 66 3.62 28.91 8.42
N ALA A 67 3.20 30.08 7.94
CA ALA A 67 2.55 31.12 8.75
C ALA A 67 1.22 30.62 9.37
N GLU A 68 0.51 29.74 8.66
CA GLU A 68 -0.68 29.07 9.21
C GLU A 68 -0.36 28.16 10.43
N LYS A 69 0.85 27.64 10.50
CA LYS A 69 1.30 26.73 11.58
C LYS A 69 2.04 27.44 12.72
N VAL A 70 2.61 28.58 12.43
CA VAL A 70 3.43 29.36 13.36
C VAL A 70 2.89 30.79 13.49
N PRO A 71 1.94 31.03 14.39
CA PRO A 71 1.33 32.34 14.57
C PRO A 71 2.37 33.42 14.88
N GLY A 72 2.13 34.62 14.34
CA GLY A 72 2.95 35.80 14.64
C GLY A 72 4.24 35.90 13.80
N ILE A 73 4.43 35.07 12.78
CA ILE A 73 5.48 35.33 11.78
C ILE A 73 5.16 36.66 11.07
N GLU A 74 6.15 37.55 11.01
CA GLU A 74 6.03 38.85 10.37
C GLU A 74 6.40 38.77 8.91
N LEU A 75 5.43 39.03 8.04
CA LEU A 75 5.64 39.05 6.58
C LEU A 75 5.91 40.49 6.11
N GLU A 76 6.62 40.61 5.02
CA GLU A 76 6.75 41.86 4.27
C GLU A 76 5.42 42.20 3.59
N ALA A 77 5.27 43.46 3.20
CA ALA A 77 4.03 43.97 2.54
C ALA A 77 3.71 43.23 1.23
N ASP A 78 4.73 42.68 0.55
CA ASP A 78 4.58 41.88 -0.66
C ASP A 78 4.36 40.38 -0.40
N GLY A 79 4.26 39.97 0.90
CA GLY A 79 4.07 38.58 1.31
C GLY A 79 5.34 37.72 1.29
N THR A 80 6.52 38.31 1.14
CA THR A 80 7.80 37.66 1.34
C THR A 80 8.15 37.58 2.83
N LEU A 81 9.14 36.77 3.20
CA LEU A 81 9.54 36.55 4.59
C LEU A 81 11.02 36.81 4.76
N ASP A 82 11.39 37.90 5.45
CA ASP A 82 12.75 38.07 5.94
C ASP A 82 12.94 37.24 7.22
N ILE A 83 13.78 36.21 7.12
CA ILE A 83 14.00 35.29 8.26
C ILE A 83 14.68 35.94 9.46
N TYR A 84 15.32 37.09 9.26
CA TYR A 84 16.02 37.80 10.34
C TYR A 84 15.23 39.01 10.87
N ARG A 85 14.03 39.30 10.33
CA ARG A 85 13.18 40.35 10.86
C ARG A 85 12.54 39.94 12.18
N GLY A 86 12.63 40.80 13.20
CA GLY A 86 12.04 40.53 14.52
C GLY A 86 12.48 39.18 15.09
N ASP A 87 11.53 38.38 15.50
CA ASP A 87 11.73 37.01 16.04
C ASP A 87 11.43 35.88 15.03
N ASN A 88 11.33 36.23 13.72
CA ASN A 88 11.00 35.27 12.66
C ASN A 88 11.91 34.04 12.68
N LEU A 89 13.24 34.20 12.88
CA LEU A 89 14.16 33.06 12.92
C LEU A 89 13.85 32.12 14.09
N GLU A 90 13.56 32.65 15.26
CA GLU A 90 13.20 31.84 16.43
C GLU A 90 11.90 31.08 16.17
N LYS A 91 10.89 31.74 15.62
CA LYS A 91 9.62 31.15 15.22
C LYS A 91 9.81 30.06 14.17
N ILE A 92 10.59 30.30 13.12
CA ILE A 92 10.93 29.29 12.09
C ILE A 92 11.59 28.07 12.74
N LEU A 93 12.49 28.25 13.68
CA LEU A 93 13.17 27.15 14.37
C LEU A 93 12.34 26.46 15.44
N SER A 94 11.26 27.09 15.92
CA SER A 94 10.39 26.53 16.96
C SER A 94 9.51 25.39 16.46
N TYR A 95 9.08 25.41 15.18
CA TYR A 95 8.16 24.43 14.63
C TYR A 95 8.85 23.11 14.30
N LYS A 96 8.38 22.01 14.90
CA LYS A 96 8.94 20.65 14.77
C LYS A 96 7.95 19.64 14.19
N GLY A 97 6.97 20.11 13.45
CA GLY A 97 5.85 19.32 12.97
C GLY A 97 5.99 18.81 11.53
N ILE A 98 4.84 18.41 10.99
CA ILE A 98 4.66 18.12 9.58
C ILE A 98 4.08 19.37 8.91
N LEU A 99 4.77 19.91 7.92
CA LEU A 99 4.29 21.04 7.14
C LEU A 99 3.34 20.53 6.05
N GLU A 100 2.11 20.99 6.05
CA GLU A 100 1.15 20.74 4.98
C GLU A 100 1.05 21.97 4.08
N VAL A 101 1.32 21.78 2.79
CA VAL A 101 1.16 22.79 1.73
C VAL A 101 0.08 22.31 0.79
N LYS A 102 -1.10 22.93 0.86
CA LYS A 102 -2.29 22.46 0.16
C LYS A 102 -2.85 23.53 -0.76
N ASN A 103 -3.08 23.13 -2.03
CA ASN A 103 -3.73 23.98 -3.04
C ASN A 103 -3.05 25.36 -3.22
N LYS A 104 -1.71 25.38 -3.17
CA LYS A 104 -0.92 26.59 -3.36
C LYS A 104 -0.43 26.64 -4.82
N ASP A 105 -1.15 27.34 -5.67
CA ASP A 105 -0.77 27.49 -7.09
C ASP A 105 0.52 28.29 -7.27
N ASN A 106 0.94 29.07 -6.27
CA ASN A 106 2.21 29.77 -6.22
C ASN A 106 3.40 28.91 -5.74
N LEU A 107 3.18 27.64 -5.38
CA LEU A 107 4.24 26.70 -5.05
C LEU A 107 4.83 26.11 -6.33
N THR A 108 6.00 26.57 -6.73
CA THR A 108 6.70 26.10 -7.94
C THR A 108 8.00 25.31 -7.64
N SER A 109 8.54 25.46 -6.43
CA SER A 109 9.77 24.79 -6.00
C SER A 109 9.77 24.54 -4.50
N LEU A 110 10.72 23.70 -4.03
CA LEU A 110 10.94 23.42 -2.61
C LEU A 110 12.28 23.95 -2.10
N ASN A 111 13.00 24.74 -2.88
CA ASN A 111 14.36 25.14 -2.56
C ASN A 111 14.50 25.85 -1.21
N GLU A 112 13.48 26.61 -0.81
CA GLU A 112 13.49 27.31 0.49
C GLU A 112 13.16 26.42 1.70
N LEU A 113 12.78 25.15 1.48
CA LEU A 113 12.52 24.20 2.57
C LEU A 113 13.75 23.99 3.47
N GLN A 114 14.96 24.25 2.97
CA GLN A 114 16.21 24.19 3.73
C GLN A 114 16.23 25.13 4.96
N TYR A 115 15.48 26.21 4.92
CA TYR A 115 15.39 27.17 6.05
C TYR A 115 14.47 26.65 7.16
N TYR A 116 13.51 25.80 6.86
CA TYR A 116 12.57 25.21 7.81
C TYR A 116 13.16 23.93 8.44
N ARG A 117 14.29 24.09 9.15
CA ARG A 117 15.19 23.00 9.57
C ARG A 117 14.59 21.96 10.51
N ASN A 118 13.52 22.32 11.20
CA ASN A 118 12.86 21.44 12.17
C ASN A 118 11.55 20.84 11.65
N VAL A 119 11.18 21.11 10.41
CA VAL A 119 10.06 20.42 9.73
C VAL A 119 10.45 18.96 9.53
N SER A 120 9.77 18.05 10.23
CA SER A 120 10.09 16.63 10.24
C SER A 120 9.33 15.80 9.20
N GLY A 121 8.33 16.38 8.56
CA GLY A 121 7.58 15.77 7.48
C GLY A 121 6.92 16.84 6.59
N LEU A 122 6.51 16.43 5.39
CA LEU A 122 5.98 17.34 4.39
C LEU A 122 4.80 16.71 3.65
N PHE A 123 3.66 17.40 3.65
CA PHE A 123 2.47 17.02 2.90
C PHE A 123 2.21 18.06 1.81
N LEU A 124 2.32 17.64 0.56
CA LEU A 124 2.11 18.45 -0.64
C LEU A 124 0.85 17.95 -1.35
N ARG A 125 -0.25 18.71 -1.26
CA ARG A 125 -1.54 18.30 -1.81
C ARG A 125 -2.09 19.32 -2.78
N GLY A 126 -2.43 18.90 -3.99
CA GLY A 126 -3.11 19.73 -4.97
C GLY A 126 -2.32 20.95 -5.46
N ASN A 127 -0.98 20.89 -5.40
CA ASN A 127 -0.10 21.98 -5.83
C ASN A 127 0.17 21.87 -7.34
N LYS A 128 -0.71 22.45 -8.15
CA LYS A 128 -0.76 22.21 -9.60
C LYS A 128 0.47 22.67 -10.37
N ASN A 129 1.16 23.71 -9.87
CA ASN A 129 2.34 24.29 -10.52
C ASN A 129 3.67 23.76 -9.98
N LEU A 130 3.62 22.86 -8.99
CA LEU A 130 4.81 22.12 -8.56
C LEU A 130 5.12 21.05 -9.61
N ALA A 131 6.31 21.13 -10.24
CA ALA A 131 6.58 20.40 -11.46
C ALA A 131 7.98 19.77 -11.47
N GLY A 132 8.17 18.78 -12.38
CA GLY A 132 9.45 18.18 -12.69
C GLY A 132 9.96 17.22 -11.62
N GLU A 133 11.23 17.32 -11.29
CA GLU A 133 11.92 16.51 -10.29
C GLU A 133 11.90 17.18 -8.92
N LEU A 134 11.46 16.46 -7.90
CA LEU A 134 11.52 16.87 -6.49
C LEU A 134 12.65 16.11 -5.80
N ASN A 135 13.73 16.80 -5.50
CA ASN A 135 14.86 16.23 -4.79
C ASN A 135 14.78 16.49 -3.30
N PHE A 136 14.26 15.51 -2.54
CA PHE A 136 14.17 15.55 -1.09
C PHE A 136 15.48 15.18 -0.38
N SER A 137 16.47 14.59 -1.07
CA SER A 137 17.76 14.22 -0.48
C SER A 137 18.48 15.41 0.16
N LYS A 138 18.15 16.62 -0.29
CA LYS A 138 18.67 17.89 0.24
C LYS A 138 18.11 18.28 1.63
N TYR A 139 17.09 17.57 2.12
CA TYR A 139 16.35 17.95 3.33
C TYR A 139 16.41 16.83 4.39
N PRO A 140 17.58 16.60 5.02
CA PRO A 140 17.78 15.48 5.97
C PRO A 140 16.94 15.59 7.25
N GLN A 141 16.32 16.75 7.50
CA GLN A 141 15.36 16.96 8.58
C GLN A 141 14.03 16.21 8.35
N LEU A 142 13.71 15.79 7.13
CA LEU A 142 12.51 15.02 6.82
C LEU A 142 12.66 13.57 7.30
N THR A 143 12.25 13.32 8.52
CA THR A 143 12.45 12.04 9.21
C THR A 143 11.16 11.25 9.42
N LYS A 144 10.00 11.88 9.28
CA LYS A 144 8.70 11.23 9.52
C LYS A 144 8.06 10.75 8.22
N ARG A 145 7.38 11.66 7.53
CA ARG A 145 6.55 11.32 6.36
C ARG A 145 6.67 12.38 5.27
N ILE A 146 6.70 11.92 4.03
CA ILE A 146 6.50 12.74 2.84
C ILE A 146 5.23 12.24 2.16
N LEU A 147 4.30 13.15 1.85
CA LEU A 147 3.12 12.86 1.06
C LEU A 147 3.05 13.83 -0.12
N LEU A 148 2.91 13.29 -1.30
CA LEU A 148 2.73 14.01 -2.55
C LEU A 148 1.46 13.50 -3.23
N GLU A 149 0.46 14.38 -3.35
CA GLU A 149 -0.85 14.05 -3.88
C GLU A 149 -1.35 15.14 -4.83
N GLY A 150 -1.86 14.74 -5.99
CA GLY A 150 -2.55 15.69 -6.88
C GLY A 150 -1.68 16.83 -7.41
N SER A 151 -0.37 16.61 -7.58
CA SER A 151 0.57 17.54 -8.22
C SER A 151 0.96 17.00 -9.61
N PRO A 152 0.13 17.21 -10.64
CA PRO A 152 0.15 16.43 -11.88
C PRO A 152 1.41 16.59 -12.73
N GLN A 153 2.17 17.66 -12.51
CA GLN A 153 3.38 17.96 -13.27
C GLN A 153 4.66 17.37 -12.65
N VAL A 154 4.56 16.74 -11.47
CA VAL A 154 5.72 16.08 -10.86
C VAL A 154 5.96 14.74 -11.56
N THR A 155 7.17 14.54 -12.02
CA THR A 155 7.56 13.34 -12.81
C THR A 155 8.55 12.43 -12.08
N LYS A 156 9.32 12.99 -11.14
CA LYS A 156 10.36 12.25 -10.42
C LYS A 156 10.47 12.72 -8.98
N VAL A 157 10.80 11.79 -8.10
CA VAL A 157 11.10 12.04 -6.69
C VAL A 157 12.42 11.38 -6.33
N ASP A 158 13.26 12.08 -5.57
CA ASP A 158 14.52 11.55 -5.03
C ASP A 158 14.51 11.68 -3.50
N ILE A 159 14.60 10.52 -2.81
CA ILE A 159 14.70 10.41 -1.34
C ILE A 159 16.01 9.75 -0.91
N THR A 160 16.99 9.68 -1.82
CA THR A 160 18.29 9.06 -1.55
C THR A 160 18.95 9.68 -0.32
N GLY A 161 19.46 8.85 0.59
CA GLY A 161 20.15 9.30 1.79
C GLY A 161 19.25 9.78 2.93
N LEU A 162 17.92 9.75 2.79
CA LEU A 162 16.99 10.04 3.88
C LEU A 162 16.81 8.84 4.81
N ASP A 163 17.89 8.32 5.38
CA ASP A 163 17.90 7.08 6.18
C ASP A 163 17.02 7.11 7.44
N LYS A 164 16.54 8.27 7.85
CA LYS A 164 15.61 8.41 8.98
C LYS A 164 14.15 8.53 8.56
N LEU A 165 13.87 8.74 7.27
CA LEU A 165 12.51 8.86 6.75
C LEU A 165 11.74 7.56 7.01
N LYS A 166 10.52 7.65 7.53
CA LYS A 166 9.69 6.49 7.89
C LYS A 166 8.69 6.10 6.81
N ALA A 167 8.11 7.07 6.12
CA ALA A 167 7.13 6.77 5.09
C ALA A 167 7.15 7.80 3.95
N ILE A 168 6.87 7.32 2.74
CA ILE A 168 6.59 8.16 1.58
C ILE A 168 5.34 7.69 0.87
N TYR A 169 4.51 8.66 0.48
CA TYR A 169 3.26 8.45 -0.26
C TYR A 169 3.26 9.32 -1.52
N ILE A 170 3.09 8.70 -2.68
CA ILE A 170 2.93 9.36 -3.98
C ILE A 170 1.60 8.88 -4.55
N ILE A 171 0.62 9.80 -4.62
CA ILE A 171 -0.78 9.44 -4.79
C ILE A 171 -1.38 10.20 -5.96
N ASN A 172 -2.01 9.48 -6.90
CA ASN A 172 -2.81 10.05 -7.98
C ASN A 172 -2.05 11.08 -8.83
N ILE A 173 -0.78 10.80 -9.13
CA ILE A 173 0.06 11.62 -10.02
C ILE A 173 0.29 10.84 -11.32
N LYS A 174 -0.58 11.01 -12.29
CA LYS A 174 -0.60 10.18 -13.50
C LYS A 174 0.70 10.23 -14.32
N GLY A 175 1.35 11.38 -14.38
CA GLY A 175 2.62 11.57 -15.09
C GLY A 175 3.87 11.14 -14.32
N PHE A 176 3.72 10.59 -13.11
CA PHE A 176 4.84 10.18 -12.27
C PHE A 176 5.56 8.97 -12.84
N LYS A 177 6.89 9.11 -13.08
CA LYS A 177 7.69 8.10 -13.80
C LYS A 177 8.70 7.37 -12.93
N THR A 178 9.29 8.06 -11.94
CA THR A 178 10.46 7.50 -11.26
C THR A 178 10.57 7.96 -9.82
N ILE A 179 10.96 7.05 -8.94
CA ILE A 179 11.45 7.36 -7.60
C ILE A 179 12.86 6.81 -7.42
N ALA A 180 13.79 7.67 -6.97
CA ALA A 180 15.09 7.24 -6.48
C ALA A 180 15.01 7.04 -4.97
N THR A 181 15.04 5.79 -4.53
CA THR A 181 14.89 5.42 -3.11
C THR A 181 16.23 5.29 -2.41
N GLY A 182 17.29 4.92 -3.16
CA GLY A 182 18.58 4.58 -2.58
C GLY A 182 18.46 3.40 -1.59
N ASN A 183 19.46 3.22 -0.77
CA ASN A 183 19.46 2.21 0.30
C ASN A 183 18.84 2.79 1.58
N ASN A 184 17.56 3.21 1.52
CA ASN A 184 16.89 3.86 2.63
C ASN A 184 16.66 2.88 3.79
N LYS A 185 17.45 3.01 4.87
CA LYS A 185 17.44 2.07 6.01
C LYS A 185 16.25 2.29 6.94
N GLY A 186 15.71 3.49 6.99
CA GLY A 186 14.65 3.85 7.94
C GLY A 186 13.24 3.66 7.45
N LEU A 187 13.05 3.51 6.13
CA LEU A 187 11.73 3.47 5.51
C LEU A 187 10.97 2.20 5.94
N THR A 188 9.81 2.40 6.53
CA THR A 188 8.90 1.32 6.95
C THR A 188 7.72 1.17 6.02
N GLU A 189 7.37 2.24 5.27
CA GLU A 189 6.26 2.25 4.34
C GLU A 189 6.62 3.00 3.05
N LEU A 190 6.43 2.34 1.91
CA LEU A 190 6.54 2.88 0.57
C LEU A 190 5.19 2.72 -0.14
N SER A 191 4.51 3.84 -0.43
CA SER A 191 3.21 3.86 -1.07
C SER A 191 3.24 4.71 -2.34
N ILE A 192 3.09 4.07 -3.49
CA ILE A 192 3.03 4.73 -4.81
C ILE A 192 1.85 4.13 -5.56
N TYR A 193 0.77 4.89 -5.73
CA TYR A 193 -0.40 4.35 -6.38
C TYR A 193 -1.22 5.37 -7.15
N GLY A 194 -2.01 4.86 -8.09
CA GLY A 194 -2.82 5.70 -8.97
C GLY A 194 -1.99 6.49 -9.96
N THR A 195 -0.82 5.96 -10.37
CA THR A 195 0.04 6.52 -11.42
C THR A 195 -0.13 5.72 -12.71
N ASP A 196 -0.06 6.38 -13.84
CA ASP A 196 -0.22 5.72 -15.15
C ASP A 196 1.12 5.56 -15.91
N ALA A 197 2.23 6.13 -15.40
CA ALA A 197 3.48 6.24 -16.16
C ALA A 197 4.70 5.56 -15.50
N ILE A 198 4.63 5.18 -14.23
CA ILE A 198 5.73 4.46 -13.58
C ILE A 198 5.77 3.00 -14.07
N GLU A 199 6.91 2.57 -14.60
CA GLU A 199 7.09 1.22 -15.12
C GLU A 199 7.80 0.29 -14.15
N GLU A 200 8.66 0.83 -13.27
CA GLU A 200 9.45 0.06 -12.33
C GLU A 200 9.50 0.75 -10.97
N ILE A 201 9.45 -0.06 -9.91
CA ILE A 201 9.66 0.40 -8.53
C ILE A 201 10.79 -0.42 -7.93
N ASP A 202 11.88 0.26 -7.57
CA ASP A 202 12.96 -0.34 -6.82
C ASP A 202 12.78 -0.08 -5.32
N ALA A 203 12.35 -1.12 -4.61
CA ALA A 203 12.21 -1.19 -3.16
C ALA A 203 13.23 -2.17 -2.56
N SER A 204 14.37 -2.36 -3.22
CA SER A 204 15.45 -3.23 -2.75
C SER A 204 16.26 -2.58 -1.62
N ASN A 205 16.94 -3.42 -0.85
CA ASN A 205 17.84 -2.99 0.23
C ASN A 205 17.21 -2.05 1.27
N MET A 206 15.90 -2.25 1.55
CA MET A 206 15.15 -1.51 2.56
C MET A 206 14.90 -2.38 3.80
N PRO A 207 15.87 -2.52 4.72
CA PRO A 207 15.82 -3.51 5.79
C PRO A 207 14.72 -3.26 6.84
N SER A 208 14.12 -2.07 6.83
CA SER A 208 13.01 -1.72 7.73
C SER A 208 11.64 -1.76 7.05
N LEU A 209 11.57 -1.98 5.73
CA LEU A 209 10.32 -1.91 4.97
C LEU A 209 9.39 -3.06 5.37
N THR A 210 8.21 -2.68 5.87
CA THR A 210 7.15 -3.62 6.27
C THR A 210 5.94 -3.57 5.34
N ASN A 211 5.68 -2.42 4.74
CA ASN A 211 4.50 -2.17 3.93
C ASN A 211 4.89 -1.60 2.56
N LEU A 212 4.56 -2.32 1.52
CA LEU A 212 4.73 -1.90 0.14
C LEU A 212 3.37 -1.81 -0.54
N ASN A 213 2.98 -0.59 -0.93
CA ASN A 213 1.69 -0.32 -1.52
C ASN A 213 1.86 0.32 -2.91
N VAL A 214 1.65 -0.48 -3.93
CA VAL A 214 1.92 -0.12 -5.33
C VAL A 214 0.72 -0.42 -6.24
N TYR A 215 -0.50 -0.27 -5.70
CA TYR A 215 -1.72 -0.60 -6.43
C TYR A 215 -2.10 0.44 -7.49
N SER A 216 -2.89 0.02 -8.47
CA SER A 216 -3.42 0.90 -9.54
C SER A 216 -2.35 1.67 -10.32
N ASN A 217 -1.18 1.06 -10.53
CA ASN A 217 -0.13 1.59 -11.37
C ASN A 217 -0.15 0.85 -12.73
N LYS A 218 -0.86 1.41 -13.72
CA LYS A 218 -1.20 0.68 -14.95
C LYS A 218 0.00 0.32 -15.84
N ALA A 219 1.03 1.16 -15.86
CA ALA A 219 2.24 0.91 -16.66
C ALA A 219 3.26 0.02 -15.96
N MET A 220 3.12 -0.18 -14.63
CA MET A 220 4.11 -0.87 -13.81
C MET A 220 4.29 -2.33 -14.22
N ARG A 221 5.51 -2.70 -14.59
CA ARG A 221 5.91 -4.03 -15.06
C ARG A 221 6.69 -4.81 -14.02
N THR A 222 7.51 -4.12 -13.24
CA THR A 222 8.44 -4.75 -12.30
C THR A 222 8.45 -4.04 -10.95
N VAL A 223 8.49 -4.84 -9.89
CA VAL A 223 8.77 -4.39 -8.52
C VAL A 223 9.96 -5.20 -8.00
N ASN A 224 11.04 -4.52 -7.62
CA ASN A 224 12.21 -5.15 -7.03
C ASN A 224 12.18 -4.99 -5.51
N ILE A 225 12.13 -6.11 -4.77
CA ILE A 225 12.11 -6.14 -3.30
C ILE A 225 13.29 -6.94 -2.71
N THR A 226 14.36 -7.08 -3.50
CA THR A 226 15.58 -7.81 -3.07
C THR A 226 16.10 -7.22 -1.76
N ASN A 227 16.48 -8.08 -0.81
CA ASN A 227 16.99 -7.72 0.52
C ASN A 227 16.04 -6.89 1.41
N SER A 228 14.76 -6.78 1.08
CA SER A 228 13.72 -6.16 1.94
C SER A 228 12.97 -7.24 2.71
N GLN A 229 13.65 -7.85 3.70
CA GLN A 229 13.22 -9.08 4.36
C GLN A 229 12.11 -8.91 5.41
N LYS A 230 11.80 -7.67 5.83
CA LYS A 230 10.76 -7.43 6.84
C LYS A 230 9.38 -7.15 6.26
N LEU A 231 9.21 -7.30 4.95
CA LEU A 231 7.92 -7.09 4.29
C LEU A 231 6.85 -8.02 4.88
N LYS A 232 5.76 -7.40 5.34
CA LYS A 232 4.57 -8.05 5.88
C LYS A 232 3.37 -7.91 4.95
N ASP A 233 3.31 -6.78 4.25
CA ASP A 233 2.21 -6.43 3.39
C ASP A 233 2.72 -5.97 2.02
N ILE A 234 2.24 -6.64 0.97
CA ILE A 234 2.45 -6.23 -0.42
C ILE A 234 1.08 -6.08 -1.07
N ASN A 235 0.75 -4.85 -1.48
CA ASN A 235 -0.46 -4.54 -2.21
C ASN A 235 -0.11 -3.99 -3.60
N ALA A 236 -0.30 -4.82 -4.61
CA ALA A 236 -0.12 -4.50 -6.03
C ALA A 236 -1.44 -4.71 -6.82
N LEU A 237 -2.59 -4.57 -6.17
CA LEU A 237 -3.90 -4.69 -6.80
C LEU A 237 -4.03 -3.77 -8.02
N TYR A 238 -4.70 -4.23 -9.08
CA TYR A 238 -5.01 -3.44 -10.28
C TYR A 238 -3.79 -2.88 -11.02
N SER A 239 -2.60 -3.41 -10.79
CA SER A 239 -1.39 -3.08 -11.55
C SER A 239 -1.32 -4.00 -12.78
N SER A 240 -2.14 -3.67 -13.79
CA SER A 240 -2.51 -4.57 -14.88
C SER A 240 -1.40 -4.88 -15.89
N SER A 241 -0.25 -4.21 -15.81
CA SER A 241 0.95 -4.54 -16.59
C SER A 241 2.01 -5.30 -15.81
N LEU A 242 1.80 -5.54 -14.49
CA LEU A 242 2.78 -6.19 -13.62
C LEU A 242 3.06 -7.63 -14.04
N THR A 243 4.29 -7.89 -14.42
CA THR A 243 4.77 -9.20 -14.87
C THR A 243 5.77 -9.84 -13.93
N ASN A 244 6.38 -9.05 -13.02
CA ASN A 244 7.43 -9.58 -12.16
C ASN A 244 7.51 -8.85 -10.81
N ILE A 245 7.72 -9.61 -9.73
CA ILE A 245 8.13 -9.13 -8.41
C ILE A 245 9.41 -9.89 -8.05
N ILE A 246 10.56 -9.20 -8.16
CA ILE A 246 11.88 -9.80 -7.99
C ILE A 246 12.12 -10.10 -6.51
N SER A 247 12.58 -11.31 -6.21
CA SER A 247 12.84 -11.84 -4.86
C SER A 247 11.60 -11.88 -3.96
N LEU A 248 10.44 -12.20 -4.54
CA LEU A 248 9.22 -12.45 -3.76
C LEU A 248 9.36 -13.69 -2.89
N GLU A 249 9.99 -14.74 -3.40
CA GLU A 249 10.17 -16.06 -2.78
C GLU A 249 10.91 -16.05 -1.43
N ASP A 250 11.62 -14.97 -1.12
CA ASP A 250 12.41 -14.84 0.12
C ASP A 250 11.64 -14.16 1.28
N LYS A 251 10.35 -13.89 1.14
CA LYS A 251 9.61 -13.01 2.07
C LYS A 251 8.93 -13.78 3.20
N SER A 252 9.71 -14.41 4.09
CA SER A 252 9.22 -15.24 5.19
C SER A 252 8.35 -14.51 6.25
N GLU A 253 8.42 -13.18 6.30
CA GLU A 253 7.59 -12.36 7.20
C GLU A 253 6.24 -11.95 6.57
N LEU A 254 5.99 -12.32 5.30
CA LEU A 254 4.81 -11.88 4.56
C LEU A 254 3.52 -12.46 5.16
N VAL A 255 2.57 -11.57 5.43
CA VAL A 255 1.24 -11.87 5.98
C VAL A 255 0.15 -11.67 4.93
N ARG A 256 0.25 -10.60 4.13
CA ARG A 256 -0.72 -10.25 3.09
C ARG A 256 -0.05 -10.05 1.75
N PHE A 257 -0.60 -10.72 0.75
CA PHE A 257 -0.14 -10.60 -0.63
C PHE A 257 -1.32 -10.39 -1.58
N TRP A 258 -1.40 -9.22 -2.17
CA TRP A 258 -2.47 -8.85 -3.09
C TRP A 258 -1.90 -8.38 -4.42
N ALA A 259 -2.19 -9.10 -5.49
CA ALA A 259 -1.72 -8.82 -6.85
C ALA A 259 -2.80 -9.14 -7.91
N SER A 260 -4.05 -8.78 -7.60
CA SER A 260 -5.14 -8.98 -8.56
C SER A 260 -4.91 -8.20 -9.85
N HIS A 261 -5.45 -8.72 -10.96
CA HIS A 261 -5.31 -8.16 -12.31
C HIS A 261 -3.87 -8.10 -12.84
N SER A 262 -2.88 -8.69 -12.16
CA SER A 262 -1.49 -8.78 -12.66
C SER A 262 -1.37 -9.74 -13.85
N LYS A 263 -0.27 -9.61 -14.59
CA LYS A 263 0.11 -10.53 -15.67
C LYS A 263 1.08 -11.62 -15.23
N ILE A 264 1.37 -11.72 -13.93
CA ILE A 264 2.24 -12.78 -13.39
C ILE A 264 1.52 -14.13 -13.55
N GLU A 265 2.21 -15.10 -14.15
CA GLU A 265 1.62 -16.40 -14.48
C GLU A 265 1.83 -17.47 -13.40
N SER A 266 2.82 -17.29 -12.52
CA SER A 266 3.10 -18.24 -11.44
C SER A 266 3.56 -17.54 -10.17
N TYR A 267 3.21 -18.12 -9.03
CA TYR A 267 3.69 -17.70 -7.71
C TYR A 267 4.22 -18.89 -6.93
N ASP A 268 5.31 -18.67 -6.19
CA ASP A 268 5.85 -19.63 -5.22
C ASP A 268 5.83 -19.02 -3.81
N PHE A 269 5.01 -19.60 -2.94
CA PHE A 269 4.86 -19.21 -1.54
C PHE A 269 5.53 -20.17 -0.56
N SER A 270 6.45 -21.04 -1.06
CA SER A 270 7.07 -22.12 -0.26
C SER A 270 7.82 -21.65 0.99
N ASN A 271 8.29 -20.40 1.00
CA ASN A 271 9.03 -19.81 2.14
C ASN A 271 8.22 -18.76 2.91
N MET A 272 6.89 -18.80 2.85
CA MET A 272 6.02 -17.79 3.46
C MET A 272 5.12 -18.38 4.58
N PRO A 273 5.69 -18.83 5.69
CA PRO A 273 4.92 -19.53 6.73
C PRO A 273 3.89 -18.64 7.46
N LYS A 274 4.02 -17.31 7.37
CA LYS A 274 3.12 -16.36 8.04
C LYS A 274 1.97 -15.85 7.17
N LEU A 275 1.86 -16.36 5.93
CA LEU A 275 0.90 -15.86 4.96
C LEU A 275 -0.53 -16.21 5.38
N GLN A 276 -1.37 -15.18 5.51
CA GLN A 276 -2.77 -15.28 5.95
C GLN A 276 -3.76 -14.94 4.85
N ASN A 277 -3.40 -13.99 3.98
CA ASN A 277 -4.33 -13.45 3.00
C ASN A 277 -3.67 -13.34 1.63
N ILE A 278 -4.26 -14.03 0.66
CA ILE A 278 -3.83 -13.98 -0.74
C ILE A 278 -5.00 -13.49 -1.60
N ASN A 279 -4.76 -12.48 -2.45
CA ASN A 279 -5.71 -12.04 -3.46
C ASN A 279 -5.02 -11.94 -4.83
N LEU A 280 -5.34 -12.88 -5.70
CA LEU A 280 -4.86 -12.97 -7.09
C LEU A 280 -6.03 -12.92 -8.08
N ALA A 281 -7.18 -12.40 -7.68
CA ALA A 281 -8.38 -12.35 -8.52
C ALA A 281 -8.08 -11.66 -9.86
N SER A 282 -8.54 -12.26 -10.94
CA SER A 282 -8.33 -11.77 -12.33
C SER A 282 -6.86 -11.63 -12.75
N ALA A 283 -5.92 -12.23 -12.02
CA ALA A 283 -4.53 -12.31 -12.45
C ALA A 283 -4.33 -13.42 -13.50
N ALA A 284 -3.27 -13.33 -14.27
CA ALA A 284 -2.96 -14.31 -15.33
C ALA A 284 -2.48 -15.68 -14.81
N VAL A 285 -2.60 -15.93 -13.52
CA VAL A 285 -2.03 -17.06 -12.78
C VAL A 285 -2.49 -18.40 -13.34
N LYS A 286 -1.53 -19.25 -13.67
CA LYS A 286 -1.68 -20.62 -14.13
C LYS A 286 -1.23 -21.64 -13.08
N GLU A 287 -0.31 -21.25 -12.19
CA GLU A 287 0.29 -22.10 -11.16
C GLU A 287 0.53 -21.34 -9.85
N ILE A 288 0.23 -21.98 -8.74
CA ILE A 288 0.60 -21.54 -7.39
C ILE A 288 1.30 -22.70 -6.68
N LYS A 289 2.52 -22.45 -6.20
CA LYS A 289 3.29 -23.39 -5.39
C LYS A 289 3.34 -22.95 -3.94
N GLY A 290 3.55 -23.90 -3.05
CA GLY A 290 3.94 -23.65 -1.67
C GLY A 290 2.83 -23.12 -0.76
N LEU A 291 1.55 -23.23 -1.10
CA LEU A 291 0.46 -22.86 -0.17
C LEU A 291 0.54 -23.65 1.15
N SER A 292 1.05 -24.87 1.11
CA SER A 292 1.28 -25.72 2.29
C SER A 292 2.24 -25.10 3.30
N ALA A 293 3.17 -24.22 2.88
CA ALA A 293 4.09 -23.55 3.80
C ALA A 293 3.37 -22.59 4.76
N ALA A 294 2.29 -21.94 4.33
CA ALA A 294 1.45 -21.12 5.18
C ALA A 294 0.68 -21.96 6.23
N GLY A 295 0.43 -23.23 5.94
CA GLY A 295 -0.20 -24.18 6.85
C GLY A 295 -1.49 -23.65 7.44
N ALA A 296 -1.61 -23.71 8.76
CA ALA A 296 -2.76 -23.21 9.50
C ALA A 296 -2.89 -21.67 9.54
N ASN A 297 -1.93 -20.92 9.04
CA ASN A 297 -2.02 -19.46 9.04
C ASN A 297 -2.88 -18.90 7.88
N LEU A 298 -3.01 -19.64 6.76
CA LEU A 298 -3.79 -19.19 5.62
C LEU A 298 -5.29 -19.19 5.94
N GLU A 299 -5.90 -17.99 5.92
CA GLU A 299 -7.31 -17.79 6.23
C GLU A 299 -8.14 -17.39 5.02
N ASN A 300 -7.58 -16.63 4.08
CA ASN A 300 -8.31 -16.06 2.95
C ASN A 300 -7.56 -16.28 1.64
N LEU A 301 -8.22 -16.90 0.67
CA LEU A 301 -7.67 -17.20 -0.63
C LEU A 301 -8.64 -16.79 -1.74
N GLN A 302 -8.30 -15.73 -2.48
CA GLN A 302 -9.11 -15.19 -3.57
C GLN A 302 -8.40 -15.40 -4.89
N LEU A 303 -8.95 -16.26 -5.73
CA LEU A 303 -8.39 -16.69 -7.01
C LEU A 303 -9.38 -16.53 -8.17
N SER A 304 -10.45 -15.76 -7.98
CA SER A 304 -11.50 -15.63 -9.00
C SER A 304 -10.93 -15.20 -10.36
N ASN A 305 -11.47 -15.81 -11.43
CA ASN A 305 -11.10 -15.56 -12.82
C ASN A 305 -9.60 -15.78 -13.14
N THR A 306 -8.88 -16.61 -12.39
CA THR A 306 -7.52 -17.04 -12.73
C THR A 306 -7.53 -18.18 -13.75
N LYS A 307 -6.34 -18.54 -14.25
CA LYS A 307 -6.17 -19.62 -15.24
C LYS A 307 -5.68 -20.92 -14.62
N LEU A 308 -5.87 -21.10 -13.32
CA LEU A 308 -5.46 -22.32 -12.59
C LEU A 308 -6.16 -23.55 -13.14
N THR A 309 -5.42 -24.64 -13.24
CA THR A 309 -5.94 -25.97 -13.62
C THR A 309 -6.02 -26.93 -12.45
N SER A 310 -5.32 -26.62 -11.35
CA SER A 310 -5.33 -27.38 -10.09
C SER A 310 -5.18 -26.43 -8.93
N LEU A 311 -5.67 -26.83 -7.76
CA LEU A 311 -5.50 -26.11 -6.50
C LEU A 311 -5.45 -27.11 -5.36
N ASP A 312 -4.34 -27.13 -4.63
CA ASP A 312 -4.17 -27.94 -3.41
C ASP A 312 -4.16 -27.02 -2.19
N VAL A 313 -5.17 -27.17 -1.33
CA VAL A 313 -5.33 -26.48 -0.05
C VAL A 313 -5.43 -27.46 1.12
N SER A 314 -5.05 -28.72 0.92
CA SER A 314 -5.18 -29.81 1.91
C SER A 314 -4.44 -29.53 3.22
N ASN A 315 -3.36 -28.75 3.17
CA ASN A 315 -2.56 -28.35 4.32
C ASN A 315 -2.95 -26.98 4.92
N ASN A 316 -4.09 -26.41 4.56
CA ASN A 316 -4.56 -25.11 5.04
C ASN A 316 -5.88 -25.27 5.86
N PRO A 317 -5.86 -25.94 7.02
CA PRO A 317 -7.08 -26.33 7.76
C PRO A 317 -7.88 -25.13 8.29
N ASN A 318 -7.25 -23.98 8.53
CA ASN A 318 -7.91 -22.78 9.05
C ASN A 318 -8.42 -21.84 7.97
N LEU A 319 -8.46 -22.30 6.71
CA LEU A 319 -9.02 -21.50 5.61
C LEU A 319 -10.50 -21.19 5.88
N LYS A 320 -10.85 -19.88 5.91
CA LYS A 320 -12.19 -19.36 6.21
C LYS A 320 -12.94 -18.93 4.96
N TRP A 321 -12.22 -18.41 3.98
CA TRP A 321 -12.78 -17.92 2.74
C TRP A 321 -11.99 -18.41 1.54
N LEU A 322 -12.70 -19.12 0.64
CA LEU A 322 -12.16 -19.57 -0.63
C LEU A 322 -13.04 -19.04 -1.77
N ASP A 323 -12.43 -18.26 -2.67
CA ASP A 323 -13.07 -17.78 -3.89
C ASP A 323 -12.30 -18.26 -5.13
N VAL A 324 -12.87 -19.19 -5.85
CA VAL A 324 -12.43 -19.69 -7.17
C VAL A 324 -13.50 -19.43 -8.23
N TYR A 325 -14.27 -18.34 -8.11
CA TYR A 325 -15.24 -17.91 -9.10
C TYR A 325 -14.62 -17.83 -10.50
N GLY A 326 -15.26 -18.41 -11.49
CA GLY A 326 -14.82 -18.32 -12.88
C GLY A 326 -13.46 -18.96 -13.19
N VAL A 327 -12.91 -19.80 -12.30
CA VAL A 327 -11.66 -20.54 -12.55
C VAL A 327 -11.99 -21.75 -13.43
N LYS A 328 -12.08 -21.53 -14.72
CA LYS A 328 -12.56 -22.51 -15.72
C LYS A 328 -11.62 -23.71 -15.89
N GLY A 329 -10.35 -23.61 -15.45
CA GLY A 329 -9.39 -24.70 -15.57
C GLY A 329 -9.57 -25.83 -14.54
N LEU A 330 -10.22 -25.54 -13.40
CA LEU A 330 -10.43 -26.54 -12.34
C LEU A 330 -11.46 -27.58 -12.77
N THR A 331 -11.09 -28.86 -12.65
CA THR A 331 -12.00 -30.01 -12.87
C THR A 331 -12.40 -30.68 -11.58
N THR A 332 -11.54 -30.64 -10.58
CA THR A 332 -11.73 -31.17 -9.23
C THR A 332 -11.26 -30.18 -8.17
N LEU A 333 -11.92 -30.16 -7.02
CA LEU A 333 -11.52 -29.38 -5.87
C LEU A 333 -11.80 -30.17 -4.58
N ASP A 334 -10.75 -30.45 -3.81
CA ASP A 334 -10.84 -31.18 -2.56
C ASP A 334 -10.70 -30.22 -1.37
N LEU A 335 -11.77 -30.09 -0.59
CA LEU A 335 -11.87 -29.23 0.59
C LEU A 335 -12.11 -30.03 1.87
N THR A 336 -11.89 -31.35 1.84
CA THR A 336 -12.20 -32.24 2.97
C THR A 336 -11.50 -31.85 4.27
N ASN A 337 -10.33 -31.24 4.17
CA ASN A 337 -9.51 -30.83 5.32
C ASN A 337 -9.72 -29.36 5.76
N ASN A 338 -10.48 -28.56 5.02
CA ASN A 338 -10.64 -27.12 5.28
C ASN A 338 -11.89 -26.84 6.10
N LEU A 339 -11.99 -27.45 7.30
CA LEU A 339 -13.22 -27.49 8.10
C LEU A 339 -13.61 -26.15 8.73
N GLU A 340 -12.73 -25.16 8.69
CA GLU A 340 -12.99 -23.80 9.18
C GLU A 340 -13.67 -22.88 8.14
N LEU A 341 -13.94 -23.39 6.92
CA LEU A 341 -14.57 -22.61 5.86
C LEU A 341 -15.93 -22.08 6.27
N LEU A 342 -16.07 -20.75 6.18
CA LEU A 342 -17.31 -20.00 6.35
C LEU A 342 -18.00 -19.75 5.00
N GLN A 343 -17.20 -19.56 3.95
CA GLN A 343 -17.69 -19.24 2.61
C GLN A 343 -16.86 -19.97 1.55
N ILE A 344 -17.57 -20.60 0.61
CA ILE A 344 -17.00 -21.25 -0.58
C ILE A 344 -17.69 -20.68 -1.80
N ARG A 345 -16.91 -20.18 -2.77
CA ARG A 345 -17.41 -19.67 -4.04
C ARG A 345 -16.68 -20.32 -5.21
N THR A 346 -17.38 -21.20 -5.91
CA THR A 346 -16.90 -21.83 -7.16
C THR A 346 -17.75 -21.50 -8.37
N THR A 347 -18.73 -20.61 -8.23
CA THR A 347 -19.62 -20.18 -9.32
C THR A 347 -18.85 -19.88 -10.59
N LEU A 348 -19.36 -20.32 -11.75
CA LEU A 348 -18.72 -20.19 -13.07
C LEU A 348 -17.36 -20.91 -13.23
N ALA A 349 -16.98 -21.78 -12.29
CA ALA A 349 -15.90 -22.74 -12.52
C ALA A 349 -16.41 -23.84 -13.48
N SER A 350 -16.62 -23.48 -14.74
CA SER A 350 -17.47 -24.19 -15.70
C SER A 350 -16.99 -25.59 -16.11
N ASN A 351 -15.82 -26.01 -15.65
CA ASN A 351 -15.33 -27.39 -15.82
C ASN A 351 -15.30 -28.21 -14.53
N LEU A 352 -15.65 -27.60 -13.38
CA LEU A 352 -15.64 -28.28 -12.09
C LEU A 352 -16.73 -29.37 -12.05
N ARG A 353 -16.27 -30.61 -12.01
CA ARG A 353 -17.13 -31.81 -12.00
C ARG A 353 -17.21 -32.49 -10.64
N GLU A 354 -16.16 -32.33 -9.84
CA GLU A 354 -16.02 -32.94 -8.52
C GLU A 354 -15.64 -31.89 -7.49
N LEU A 355 -16.49 -31.73 -6.49
CA LEU A 355 -16.24 -30.90 -5.30
C LEU A 355 -16.35 -31.79 -4.06
N LYS A 356 -15.20 -32.10 -3.45
CA LYS A 356 -15.16 -32.90 -2.23
C LYS A 356 -15.27 -31.99 -1.02
N LEU A 357 -16.27 -32.23 -0.19
CA LEU A 357 -16.56 -31.47 1.01
C LEU A 357 -16.44 -32.38 2.25
N GLY A 358 -15.81 -31.86 3.29
CA GLY A 358 -15.76 -32.49 4.60
C GLY A 358 -16.99 -32.15 5.46
N ASN A 359 -16.84 -32.29 6.78
CA ASN A 359 -17.89 -31.93 7.72
C ASN A 359 -17.83 -30.41 8.05
N HIS A 360 -18.24 -29.57 7.12
CA HIS A 360 -18.18 -28.11 7.22
C HIS A 360 -19.28 -27.53 8.14
N THR A 361 -19.21 -27.81 9.43
CA THR A 361 -20.23 -27.34 10.40
C THR A 361 -20.31 -25.82 10.54
N LYS A 362 -19.24 -25.10 10.17
CA LYS A 362 -19.16 -23.63 10.24
C LYS A 362 -19.60 -22.92 8.95
N LEU A 363 -19.80 -23.67 7.87
CA LEU A 363 -20.12 -23.10 6.55
C LEU A 363 -21.47 -22.35 6.58
N THR A 364 -21.44 -21.08 6.20
CA THR A 364 -22.62 -20.20 6.14
C THR A 364 -23.08 -19.91 4.73
N GLU A 365 -22.18 -19.97 3.75
CA GLU A 365 -22.47 -19.64 2.35
C GLU A 365 -21.74 -20.58 1.40
N LEU A 366 -22.50 -21.19 0.46
CA LEU A 366 -21.98 -22.09 -0.56
C LEU A 366 -22.52 -21.66 -1.94
N LYS A 367 -21.62 -21.20 -2.81
CA LYS A 367 -21.91 -20.77 -4.18
C LYS A 367 -21.23 -21.70 -5.18
N VAL A 368 -21.99 -22.58 -5.79
CA VAL A 368 -21.50 -23.61 -6.75
C VAL A 368 -22.29 -23.63 -8.07
N ALA A 369 -23.00 -22.56 -8.39
CA ALA A 369 -23.76 -22.48 -9.63
C ALA A 369 -22.86 -22.42 -10.88
N HIS A 370 -23.43 -22.78 -12.04
CA HIS A 370 -22.74 -22.79 -13.34
C HIS A 370 -21.44 -23.61 -13.35
N CYS A 371 -21.42 -24.75 -12.69
CA CYS A 371 -20.35 -25.75 -12.73
C CYS A 371 -20.81 -26.97 -13.56
N LYS A 372 -20.15 -28.12 -13.38
CA LYS A 372 -20.55 -29.42 -13.96
C LYS A 372 -20.87 -30.45 -12.86
N LEU A 373 -21.30 -29.99 -11.68
CA LEU A 373 -21.66 -30.87 -10.58
C LEU A 373 -22.99 -31.60 -10.87
N THR A 374 -23.07 -32.86 -10.50
CA THR A 374 -24.29 -33.66 -10.64
C THR A 374 -24.99 -33.87 -9.32
N GLU A 375 -24.24 -33.86 -8.21
CA GLU A 375 -24.76 -34.09 -6.87
C GLU A 375 -24.03 -33.19 -5.86
N LEU A 376 -24.74 -32.80 -4.81
CA LEU A 376 -24.23 -32.05 -3.66
C LEU A 376 -24.91 -32.53 -2.39
N ASP A 377 -24.13 -33.06 -1.43
CA ASP A 377 -24.65 -33.49 -0.12
C ASP A 377 -24.33 -32.42 0.93
N ILE A 378 -25.34 -31.69 1.40
CA ILE A 378 -25.21 -30.63 2.40
C ILE A 378 -25.76 -31.01 3.78
N ARG A 379 -26.14 -32.26 3.99
CA ARG A 379 -26.76 -32.71 5.26
C ARG A 379 -25.94 -32.41 6.51
N LYS A 380 -24.61 -32.33 6.37
CA LYS A 380 -23.68 -31.99 7.44
C LYS A 380 -23.48 -30.50 7.69
N PHE A 381 -24.01 -29.59 6.84
CA PHE A 381 -23.75 -28.15 6.91
C PHE A 381 -24.86 -27.42 7.70
N GLN A 382 -24.92 -27.67 8.99
CA GLN A 382 -26.04 -27.23 9.87
C GLN A 382 -26.16 -25.69 9.95
N ASN A 383 -25.04 -24.95 9.74
CA ASN A 383 -25.03 -23.49 9.80
C ASN A 383 -25.23 -22.81 8.44
N LEU A 384 -25.43 -23.58 7.37
CA LEU A 384 -25.61 -23.02 6.03
C LEU A 384 -26.87 -22.09 6.00
N LYS A 385 -26.66 -20.88 5.51
CA LYS A 385 -27.68 -19.83 5.39
C LYS A 385 -27.98 -19.51 3.93
N LYS A 386 -27.01 -19.67 3.03
CA LYS A 386 -27.15 -19.36 1.61
C LYS A 386 -26.58 -20.47 0.77
N LEU A 387 -27.35 -20.94 -0.21
CA LEU A 387 -26.95 -21.94 -1.18
C LEU A 387 -27.32 -21.46 -2.58
N TYR A 388 -26.32 -21.43 -3.47
CA TYR A 388 -26.47 -21.11 -4.90
C TYR A 388 -25.92 -22.30 -5.70
N ALA A 389 -26.78 -23.16 -6.18
CA ALA A 389 -26.40 -24.45 -6.79
C ALA A 389 -26.97 -24.69 -8.18
N GLY A 390 -27.81 -23.80 -8.71
CA GLY A 390 -28.48 -23.99 -9.99
C GLY A 390 -27.58 -23.91 -11.21
N SER A 391 -28.20 -24.06 -12.38
CA SER A 391 -27.58 -23.89 -13.72
C SER A 391 -26.32 -24.73 -13.92
N GLN A 392 -26.33 -26.01 -13.56
CA GLN A 392 -25.21 -26.92 -13.82
C GLN A 392 -25.16 -27.35 -15.29
N HIS A 393 -23.96 -27.59 -15.81
CA HIS A 393 -23.75 -27.96 -17.22
C HIS A 393 -22.86 -29.21 -17.34
N PRO A 394 -23.25 -30.37 -16.79
CA PRO A 394 -22.39 -31.57 -16.75
C PRO A 394 -21.95 -32.07 -18.13
N ASN A 395 -22.83 -31.96 -19.12
CA ASN A 395 -22.59 -32.45 -20.50
C ASN A 395 -22.70 -31.33 -21.57
N GLY A 396 -22.45 -30.05 -21.15
CA GLY A 396 -22.61 -28.90 -22.05
C GLY A 396 -24.04 -28.36 -22.16
N PHE A 397 -25.01 -29.03 -21.55
CA PHE A 397 -26.41 -28.62 -21.48
C PHE A 397 -26.82 -28.37 -20.03
N LEU A 398 -27.77 -27.46 -19.81
CA LEU A 398 -28.35 -27.24 -18.50
C LEU A 398 -28.95 -28.54 -17.94
N ALA A 399 -28.60 -28.89 -16.73
CA ALA A 399 -29.08 -30.07 -16.05
C ALA A 399 -29.36 -29.80 -14.57
N ASN A 400 -30.27 -30.58 -14.00
CA ASN A 400 -30.55 -30.51 -12.58
C ASN A 400 -29.39 -31.09 -11.78
N ILE A 401 -28.97 -30.36 -10.75
CA ILE A 401 -28.12 -30.92 -9.71
C ILE A 401 -29.01 -31.58 -8.64
N VAL A 402 -28.61 -32.73 -8.16
CA VAL A 402 -29.26 -33.37 -6.99
C VAL A 402 -28.67 -32.81 -5.72
N VAL A 403 -29.45 -32.11 -4.91
CA VAL A 403 -28.99 -31.61 -3.60
C VAL A 403 -29.67 -32.42 -2.50
N LYS A 404 -28.85 -33.14 -1.73
CA LYS A 404 -29.28 -33.90 -0.54
C LYS A 404 -29.21 -33.01 0.69
N MET A 405 -30.33 -32.88 1.40
CA MET A 405 -30.42 -32.05 2.60
C MET A 405 -31.44 -32.63 3.60
N THR A 406 -31.36 -32.19 4.85
CA THR A 406 -32.39 -32.51 5.85
C THR A 406 -33.63 -31.64 5.69
N ALA A 407 -34.79 -32.07 6.24
CA ALA A 407 -36.02 -31.27 6.22
C ALA A 407 -35.84 -29.91 6.91
N ALA A 408 -35.09 -29.86 8.02
CA ALA A 408 -34.78 -28.61 8.73
C ALA A 408 -33.93 -27.65 7.87
N GLN A 409 -32.96 -28.16 7.13
CA GLN A 409 -32.15 -27.35 6.21
C GLN A 409 -33.00 -26.80 5.07
N LYS A 410 -33.90 -27.60 4.50
CA LYS A 410 -34.81 -27.16 3.45
C LYS A 410 -35.64 -25.97 3.93
N THR A 411 -36.33 -26.12 5.06
CA THR A 411 -37.15 -25.05 5.65
C THR A 411 -36.33 -23.77 5.92
N LYS A 412 -35.13 -23.93 6.48
CA LYS A 412 -34.24 -22.79 6.79
C LYS A 412 -33.77 -22.03 5.53
N LEU A 413 -33.38 -22.75 4.50
CA LEU A 413 -32.90 -22.15 3.27
C LEU A 413 -34.03 -21.47 2.48
N GLU A 414 -35.22 -22.07 2.44
CA GLU A 414 -36.42 -21.53 1.80
C GLU A 414 -36.91 -20.24 2.50
N ALA A 415 -36.75 -20.13 3.82
CA ALA A 415 -37.16 -18.95 4.59
C ALA A 415 -36.28 -17.71 4.36
N VAL A 416 -35.03 -17.89 3.99
CA VAL A 416 -34.07 -16.77 3.89
C VAL A 416 -33.91 -16.24 2.46
N SER A 417 -34.01 -17.11 1.47
CA SER A 417 -33.91 -16.80 0.04
C SER A 417 -34.36 -18.04 -0.74
N PRO A 418 -34.90 -17.94 -1.93
CA PRO A 418 -34.95 -19.11 -2.79
C PRO A 418 -33.51 -19.66 -2.83
N PHE A 419 -33.30 -20.85 -2.26
CA PHE A 419 -31.98 -21.47 -2.08
C PHE A 419 -31.30 -21.83 -3.40
N VAL A 420 -31.92 -21.45 -4.49
CA VAL A 420 -31.53 -21.64 -5.84
C VAL A 420 -31.59 -20.30 -6.57
N GLU A 421 -30.49 -19.57 -6.53
CA GLU A 421 -30.33 -18.44 -7.42
C GLU A 421 -29.39 -18.84 -8.56
N SER A 422 -29.68 -18.36 -9.76
CA SER A 422 -28.73 -18.37 -10.85
C SER A 422 -27.47 -17.66 -10.39
N GLY A 423 -26.32 -18.18 -10.69
CA GLY A 423 -25.04 -17.78 -10.18
C GLY A 423 -24.55 -16.40 -10.55
N ASN A 424 -25.43 -15.50 -10.82
CA ASN A 424 -25.10 -14.10 -10.89
C ASN A 424 -25.78 -13.40 -9.76
N ASP A 425 -25.02 -12.56 -9.02
CA ASP A 425 -25.60 -11.37 -8.42
C ASP A 425 -26.30 -10.52 -9.51
N GLU A 426 -26.11 -10.84 -10.78
CA GLU A 426 -26.80 -10.41 -11.99
C GLU A 426 -27.71 -11.54 -12.46
N LYS A 427 -29.00 -11.43 -12.20
CA LYS A 427 -30.03 -12.26 -12.84
C LYS A 427 -29.86 -12.15 -14.34
N ALA A 428 -29.55 -13.25 -15.02
CA ALA A 428 -29.82 -13.33 -16.44
C ALA A 428 -31.32 -13.10 -16.64
N ALA A 429 -31.69 -11.99 -17.25
CA ALA A 429 -33.08 -11.60 -17.41
C ALA A 429 -33.83 -12.71 -18.15
N GLY A 430 -34.72 -13.42 -17.47
CA GLY A 430 -35.68 -14.37 -18.07
C GLY A 430 -35.49 -15.85 -17.73
N GLU A 431 -34.49 -16.27 -16.94
CA GLU A 431 -34.39 -17.67 -16.53
C GLU A 431 -35.05 -17.93 -15.17
N ASP A 432 -35.99 -18.89 -15.15
CA ASP A 432 -36.57 -19.42 -13.91
C ASP A 432 -35.55 -20.35 -13.24
N THR A 433 -34.79 -19.80 -12.32
CA THR A 433 -33.62 -20.43 -11.69
C THR A 433 -33.97 -21.55 -10.70
N ASN A 434 -35.24 -21.68 -10.33
CA ASN A 434 -35.73 -22.75 -9.46
C ASN A 434 -35.89 -24.10 -10.19
N SER A 435 -35.88 -24.13 -11.52
CA SER A 435 -36.09 -25.33 -12.32
C SER A 435 -34.89 -26.30 -12.39
N TRP A 436 -33.70 -25.89 -11.92
CA TRP A 436 -32.43 -26.61 -12.15
C TRP A 436 -31.88 -27.34 -10.92
N VAL A 437 -32.62 -27.37 -9.80
CA VAL A 437 -32.20 -28.11 -8.60
C VAL A 437 -33.28 -29.13 -8.22
N LYS A 438 -32.87 -30.39 -8.13
CA LYS A 438 -33.67 -31.46 -7.58
C LYS A 438 -33.30 -31.68 -6.12
N VAL A 439 -34.19 -31.30 -5.21
CA VAL A 439 -33.98 -31.50 -3.77
C VAL A 439 -34.39 -32.91 -3.38
N VAL A 440 -33.51 -33.62 -2.65
CA VAL A 440 -33.78 -34.88 -1.99
C VAL A 440 -33.69 -34.64 -0.49
N VAL A 441 -34.78 -34.84 0.20
CA VAL A 441 -34.87 -34.72 1.66
C VAL A 441 -34.74 -36.12 2.27
N GLU A 442 -33.72 -36.29 3.11
CA GLU A 442 -33.42 -37.53 3.82
C GLU A 442 -33.32 -37.29 5.34
#